data_19eda350021b6476dc406d83f8b7e253
#
_entry.id   19eda350021b6476dc406d83f8b7e253
#
_cell.length_a   1.000
_cell.length_b   1.000
_cell.length_c   1.000
_cell.angle_alpha   90.00
_cell.angle_beta   90.00
_cell.angle_gamma   90.00
#
_symmetry.space_group_name_H-M   'P 1'
#
loop_
_entity.id
_entity.type
_entity.pdbx_description
1 polymer ?
#
loop_
_entity_poly.entity_id
_entity_poly.type
_entity_poly.pdbx_seq_one_letter_code
_entity_poly.pdbx_strand_id
1 'polypeptide(L)'
;MQLEDGTSAGLRKPSPPLLCRFYDRAVGAFLVDVIATRPLSRTDTRSLVYVAALGAAAVYFLIFPIWRGQFLVEIWPTESWNAYWQDAVSRGLPLYPDPTSLVGNNYPPLSFYGVALFGKLFAMGNLQAGRALSIVALVLLAIEITGIVKILAGSTFYGALGGLWYLAIMARNSTIYVGADDPQLAGLAIMGAGLWWFLDRVAAERDPTPALLLMVVAGFWKHNNIAIPLTCISWLLITRNRFAVRGVMISGAAALAGLGLCITIYGPNFLPNMLATRSYGMGTLLANIGHLQWIALALFIWLFWALSSRRTAAARFTMLHVGFGLFACLLQWLGHGVSGNAEFDLILAAAIGIGAAFAGASDTLLSHRVGPDRLRDIMVAALLLRLLASDRQETALLFLSDDFRASLRGTETNLRFEASKVAIMPGNVECKTKLICRQAGKPFVVDEFKVEEMLLTGKATPQSIAEKMAAAGITTFNETLPATAQPKASLIYWLKNRH
;
A
#
# COMPACT_ATOMS: atom_id res chain seq x y z
N MET A 1 -55.14 -35.12 -33.33
CA MET A 1 -55.05 -34.46 -32.01
C MET A 1 -53.56 -34.26 -31.74
N GLN A 2 -53.05 -33.08 -32.16
CA GLN A 2 -51.64 -32.72 -32.09
C GLN A 2 -51.33 -32.20 -30.67
N LEU A 3 -50.23 -32.66 -30.07
CA LEU A 3 -49.68 -32.15 -28.83
C LEU A 3 -48.54 -31.20 -29.19
N GLU A 4 -48.68 -29.95 -28.76
CA GLU A 4 -47.72 -28.86 -28.97
C GLU A 4 -46.51 -29.02 -28.05
N ASP A 5 -45.34 -28.74 -28.66
CA ASP A 5 -44.03 -28.70 -28.01
C ASP A 5 -43.88 -27.52 -27.05
N GLY A 6 -43.52 -27.82 -25.81
CA GLY A 6 -43.20 -26.86 -24.77
C GLY A 6 -41.79 -26.29 -24.96
N THR A 7 -41.70 -25.01 -25.27
CA THR A 7 -40.46 -24.24 -25.37
C THR A 7 -39.72 -24.16 -24.03
N SER A 8 -38.53 -24.74 -23.94
CA SER A 8 -37.62 -24.62 -22.83
C SER A 8 -37.03 -23.19 -22.77
N ALA A 9 -37.43 -22.41 -21.78
CA ALA A 9 -36.83 -21.13 -21.48
C ALA A 9 -35.38 -21.33 -21.04
N GLY A 10 -34.43 -21.00 -21.90
CA GLY A 10 -32.99 -21.04 -21.60
C GLY A 10 -32.63 -20.08 -20.48
N LEU A 11 -32.26 -20.61 -19.35
CA LEU A 11 -31.64 -19.88 -18.23
C LEU A 11 -30.37 -19.19 -18.72
N ARG A 12 -30.40 -17.87 -18.93
CA ARG A 12 -29.21 -17.05 -19.17
C ARG A 12 -28.30 -17.16 -17.95
N LYS A 13 -27.12 -17.76 -18.11
CA LYS A 13 -26.07 -17.74 -17.09
C LYS A 13 -25.79 -16.29 -16.65
N PRO A 14 -25.74 -15.99 -15.36
CA PRO A 14 -25.42 -14.65 -14.91
C PRO A 14 -24.03 -14.24 -15.44
N SER A 15 -23.95 -13.07 -16.04
CA SER A 15 -22.68 -12.53 -16.52
C SER A 15 -21.77 -12.26 -15.32
N PRO A 16 -20.47 -12.66 -15.36
CA PRO A 16 -19.54 -12.42 -14.25
C PRO A 16 -19.46 -10.93 -13.91
N PRO A 17 -19.18 -10.57 -12.64
CA PRO A 17 -19.06 -9.19 -12.18
C PRO A 17 -18.08 -8.41 -13.05
N LEU A 18 -18.33 -7.13 -13.26
CA LEU A 18 -17.54 -6.23 -14.10
C LEU A 18 -16.04 -6.25 -13.77
N LEU A 19 -15.67 -6.33 -12.48
CA LEU A 19 -14.29 -6.45 -12.01
C LEU A 19 -13.60 -7.73 -12.54
N CYS A 20 -14.26 -8.88 -12.52
CA CYS A 20 -13.70 -10.14 -13.04
C CYS A 20 -13.42 -10.06 -14.57
N ARG A 21 -14.30 -9.41 -15.34
CA ARG A 21 -14.05 -9.21 -16.79
C ARG A 21 -12.87 -8.28 -17.09
N PHE A 22 -12.58 -7.33 -16.19
CA PHE A 22 -11.44 -6.44 -16.33
C PHE A 22 -10.11 -7.20 -16.11
N TYR A 23 -10.02 -7.98 -15.05
CA TYR A 23 -8.83 -8.77 -14.71
C TYR A 23 -8.59 -9.90 -15.71
N ASP A 24 -9.63 -10.62 -16.16
CA ASP A 24 -9.52 -11.70 -17.16
C ASP A 24 -8.97 -11.19 -18.50
N ARG A 25 -9.38 -10.00 -18.97
CA ARG A 25 -8.86 -9.40 -20.19
C ARG A 25 -7.41 -8.93 -20.06
N ALA A 26 -7.01 -8.41 -18.91
CA ALA A 26 -5.65 -7.92 -18.68
C ALA A 26 -4.66 -9.08 -18.51
N VAL A 27 -5.01 -10.09 -17.71
CA VAL A 27 -4.17 -11.27 -17.45
C VAL A 27 -4.11 -12.18 -18.68
N GLY A 28 -5.23 -12.38 -19.38
CA GLY A 28 -5.28 -13.16 -20.62
C GLY A 28 -4.46 -12.54 -21.75
N ALA A 29 -4.52 -11.21 -21.93
CA ALA A 29 -3.70 -10.51 -22.93
C ALA A 29 -2.19 -10.59 -22.60
N PHE A 30 -1.82 -10.51 -21.31
CA PHE A 30 -0.43 -10.63 -20.88
C PHE A 30 0.17 -12.01 -21.17
N LEU A 31 -0.58 -13.09 -20.91
CA LEU A 31 -0.09 -14.46 -21.13
C LEU A 31 -0.05 -14.82 -22.64
N VAL A 32 -0.99 -14.35 -23.45
CA VAL A 32 -1.05 -14.67 -24.88
C VAL A 32 0.02 -13.92 -25.68
N ASP A 33 0.29 -12.66 -25.36
CA ASP A 33 1.33 -11.88 -26.05
C ASP A 33 2.77 -12.36 -25.73
N VAL A 34 2.97 -13.01 -24.57
CA VAL A 34 4.29 -13.53 -24.13
C VAL A 34 4.57 -14.94 -24.71
N ILE A 35 3.53 -15.74 -25.04
CA ILE A 35 3.67 -17.16 -25.42
C ILE A 35 3.61 -17.40 -26.94
N ALA A 36 3.33 -16.37 -27.75
CA ALA A 36 3.26 -16.54 -29.21
C ALA A 36 4.64 -16.94 -29.77
N THR A 37 4.75 -18.19 -30.22
CA THR A 37 5.95 -18.83 -30.77
C THR A 37 6.30 -18.27 -32.19
N ARG A 38 6.81 -17.02 -32.25
CA ARG A 38 7.55 -16.51 -33.41
C ARG A 38 9.05 -16.56 -33.10
N PRO A 39 9.94 -16.77 -34.09
CA PRO A 39 11.38 -16.66 -33.87
C PRO A 39 11.69 -15.27 -33.30
N LEU A 40 12.32 -15.26 -32.11
CA LEU A 40 12.60 -14.03 -31.35
C LEU A 40 13.49 -13.10 -32.18
N SER A 41 12.97 -11.93 -32.51
CA SER A 41 13.75 -10.83 -33.06
C SER A 41 14.73 -10.28 -32.01
N ARG A 42 15.76 -9.49 -32.41
CA ARG A 42 16.65 -8.80 -31.46
C ARG A 42 15.86 -7.92 -30.47
N THR A 43 14.76 -7.34 -30.92
CA THR A 43 13.85 -6.53 -30.09
C THR A 43 13.15 -7.39 -29.03
N ASP A 44 12.72 -8.61 -29.40
CA ASP A 44 12.08 -9.54 -28.46
C ASP A 44 13.04 -10.03 -27.38
N THR A 45 14.31 -10.29 -27.76
CA THR A 45 15.35 -10.72 -26.79
C THR A 45 15.64 -9.63 -25.74
N ARG A 46 15.76 -8.36 -26.13
CA ARG A 46 15.95 -7.24 -25.17
C ARG A 46 14.75 -7.11 -24.24
N SER A 47 13.55 -7.21 -24.79
CA SER A 47 12.31 -7.14 -24.00
C SER A 47 12.25 -8.22 -22.94
N LEU A 48 12.61 -9.45 -23.29
CA LEU A 48 12.73 -10.56 -22.32
C LEU A 48 13.78 -10.29 -21.26
N VAL A 49 14.94 -9.74 -21.62
CA VAL A 49 15.99 -9.40 -20.66
C VAL A 49 15.50 -8.34 -19.64
N TYR A 50 14.76 -7.31 -20.07
CA TYR A 50 14.23 -6.30 -19.16
C TYR A 50 13.23 -6.89 -18.18
N VAL A 51 12.26 -7.69 -18.67
CA VAL A 51 11.27 -8.35 -17.81
C VAL A 51 11.95 -9.33 -16.86
N ALA A 52 12.90 -10.14 -17.35
CA ALA A 52 13.63 -11.10 -16.53
C ALA A 52 14.44 -10.38 -15.43
N ALA A 53 15.14 -9.29 -15.76
CA ALA A 53 15.97 -8.59 -14.81
C ALA A 53 15.17 -7.86 -13.73
N LEU A 54 14.12 -7.09 -14.12
CA LEU A 54 13.24 -6.42 -13.15
C LEU A 54 12.37 -7.43 -12.39
N GLY A 55 11.91 -8.49 -13.04
CA GLY A 55 11.18 -9.58 -12.40
C GLY A 55 12.03 -10.32 -11.37
N ALA A 56 13.29 -10.66 -11.71
CA ALA A 56 14.24 -11.26 -10.76
C ALA A 56 14.50 -10.36 -9.56
N ALA A 57 14.67 -9.05 -9.78
CA ALA A 57 14.81 -8.08 -8.69
C ALA A 57 13.55 -8.03 -7.81
N ALA A 58 12.35 -7.98 -8.41
CA ALA A 58 11.09 -7.99 -7.68
C ALA A 58 10.92 -9.27 -6.83
N VAL A 59 11.17 -10.43 -7.42
CA VAL A 59 11.13 -11.72 -6.70
C VAL A 59 12.15 -11.75 -5.57
N TYR A 60 13.39 -11.34 -5.85
CA TYR A 60 14.47 -11.31 -4.84
C TYR A 60 14.07 -10.49 -3.61
N PHE A 61 13.54 -9.27 -3.80
CA PHE A 61 13.16 -8.43 -2.66
C PHE A 61 11.86 -8.88 -1.99
N LEU A 62 10.96 -9.60 -2.69
CA LEU A 62 9.71 -10.12 -2.11
C LEU A 62 9.89 -11.38 -1.26
N ILE A 63 10.94 -12.17 -1.50
CA ILE A 63 11.15 -13.46 -0.78
C ILE A 63 11.16 -13.23 0.74
N PHE A 64 11.94 -12.26 1.23
CA PHE A 64 12.06 -12.07 2.68
C PHE A 64 10.76 -11.57 3.33
N PRO A 65 10.04 -10.54 2.84
CA PRO A 65 8.75 -10.14 3.40
C PRO A 65 7.71 -11.26 3.43
N ILE A 66 7.62 -12.07 2.37
CA ILE A 66 6.70 -13.21 2.31
C ILE A 66 7.10 -14.28 3.34
N TRP A 67 8.37 -14.64 3.40
CA TRP A 67 8.87 -15.62 4.36
C TRP A 67 8.70 -15.17 5.80
N ARG A 68 9.04 -13.91 6.10
CA ARG A 68 8.87 -13.33 7.43
C ARG A 68 7.41 -13.29 7.87
N GLY A 69 6.48 -13.04 6.94
CA GLY A 69 5.04 -12.94 7.20
C GLY A 69 4.42 -14.18 7.83
N GLN A 70 5.10 -15.35 7.80
CA GLN A 70 4.65 -16.60 8.39
C GLN A 70 4.87 -16.66 9.91
N PHE A 71 5.82 -15.88 10.45
CA PHE A 71 6.18 -15.93 11.86
C PHE A 71 5.31 -14.99 12.70
N LEU A 72 5.02 -15.40 13.93
CA LEU A 72 4.38 -14.56 14.92
C LEU A 72 5.42 -13.60 15.53
N VAL A 73 5.75 -12.56 14.79
CA VAL A 73 6.65 -11.49 15.22
C VAL A 73 5.98 -10.15 14.91
N GLU A 74 6.21 -9.13 15.71
CA GLU A 74 5.70 -7.79 15.40
C GLU A 74 6.64 -7.13 14.39
N ILE A 75 6.16 -6.96 13.16
CA ILE A 75 6.93 -6.34 12.09
C ILE A 75 7.07 -4.84 12.33
N TRP A 76 5.97 -4.22 12.78
CA TRP A 76 5.88 -2.81 13.14
C TRP A 76 4.76 -2.62 14.16
N PRO A 77 4.87 -1.69 15.13
CA PRO A 77 3.84 -1.50 16.16
C PRO A 77 2.42 -1.28 15.66
N THR A 78 2.27 -0.65 14.48
CA THR A 78 0.96 -0.41 13.85
C THR A 78 0.26 -1.69 13.44
N GLU A 79 1.01 -2.77 13.15
CA GLU A 79 0.45 -4.07 12.76
C GLU A 79 -0.41 -4.68 13.86
N SER A 80 0.11 -4.72 15.09
CA SER A 80 -0.64 -5.22 16.25
C SER A 80 -1.77 -4.29 16.64
N TRP A 81 -1.61 -2.98 16.44
CA TRP A 81 -2.68 -2.00 16.62
C TRP A 81 -3.86 -2.27 15.67
N ASN A 82 -3.59 -2.49 14.38
CA ASN A 82 -4.62 -2.88 13.41
C ASN A 82 -5.30 -4.18 13.81
N ALA A 83 -4.52 -5.20 14.17
CA ALA A 83 -5.04 -6.51 14.56
C ALA A 83 -5.97 -6.45 15.78
N TYR A 84 -5.73 -5.58 16.76
CA TYR A 84 -6.66 -5.36 17.87
C TYR A 84 -8.03 -4.83 17.42
N TRP A 85 -8.06 -3.87 16.50
CA TRP A 85 -9.31 -3.31 15.99
C TRP A 85 -10.05 -4.29 15.06
N GLN A 86 -9.32 -5.10 14.31
CA GLN A 86 -9.90 -6.20 13.53
C GLN A 86 -10.50 -7.30 14.43
N ASP A 87 -9.84 -7.60 15.55
CA ASP A 87 -10.37 -8.51 16.56
C ASP A 87 -11.62 -7.92 17.22
N ALA A 88 -11.64 -6.62 17.48
CA ALA A 88 -12.83 -5.92 17.99
C ALA A 88 -14.02 -6.09 17.05
N VAL A 89 -13.82 -5.83 15.75
CA VAL A 89 -14.85 -6.07 14.72
C VAL A 89 -15.30 -7.53 14.69
N SER A 90 -14.36 -8.47 14.72
CA SER A 90 -14.68 -9.91 14.69
C SER A 90 -15.51 -10.38 15.90
N ARG A 91 -15.40 -9.67 17.02
CA ARG A 91 -16.13 -9.96 18.28
C ARG A 91 -17.36 -9.07 18.48
N GLY A 92 -17.67 -8.17 17.54
CA GLY A 92 -18.79 -7.22 17.69
C GLY A 92 -18.56 -6.14 18.76
N LEU A 93 -17.31 -5.85 19.11
CA LEU A 93 -16.94 -4.82 20.07
C LEU A 93 -16.87 -3.42 19.39
N PRO A 94 -17.01 -2.32 20.16
CA PRO A 94 -16.93 -0.97 19.62
C PRO A 94 -15.59 -0.71 18.92
N LEU A 95 -15.66 -0.19 17.68
CA LEU A 95 -14.48 0.13 16.88
C LEU A 95 -13.86 1.48 17.26
N TYR A 96 -14.66 2.42 17.76
CA TYR A 96 -14.20 3.74 18.17
C TYR A 96 -14.39 3.92 19.67
N PRO A 97 -13.27 3.90 20.44
CA PRO A 97 -13.31 4.01 21.90
C PRO A 97 -13.68 5.44 22.32
N ASP A 98 -13.92 5.60 23.64
CA ASP A 98 -14.09 6.92 24.24
C ASP A 98 -12.86 7.80 23.92
N PRO A 99 -13.07 9.00 23.35
CA PRO A 99 -11.97 9.91 22.98
C PRO A 99 -11.10 10.32 24.18
N THR A 100 -11.62 10.27 25.41
CA THR A 100 -10.89 10.61 26.64
C THR A 100 -9.99 9.48 27.15
N SER A 101 -10.17 8.26 26.63
CA SER A 101 -9.35 7.09 26.99
C SER A 101 -7.93 7.18 26.44
N LEU A 102 -7.05 6.28 26.90
CA LEU A 102 -5.66 6.21 26.43
C LEU A 102 -5.51 5.45 25.09
N VAL A 103 -6.58 4.94 24.53
CA VAL A 103 -6.59 4.28 23.22
C VAL A 103 -7.38 5.10 22.22
N GLY A 104 -7.05 4.97 20.93
CA GLY A 104 -7.73 5.67 19.85
C GLY A 104 -7.76 4.87 18.56
N ASN A 105 -8.73 5.19 17.69
CA ASN A 105 -8.79 4.67 16.35
C ASN A 105 -9.07 5.79 15.36
N ASN A 106 -8.03 6.24 14.67
CA ASN A 106 -8.08 7.32 13.69
C ASN A 106 -8.14 6.83 12.23
N TYR A 107 -8.47 5.54 12.01
CA TYR A 107 -8.67 5.00 10.67
C TYR A 107 -10.15 4.82 10.35
N PRO A 108 -10.53 4.97 9.06
CA PRO A 108 -11.88 4.65 8.61
C PRO A 108 -12.22 3.17 8.79
N PRO A 109 -13.51 2.82 8.86
CA PRO A 109 -13.93 1.50 9.32
C PRO A 109 -13.67 0.35 8.34
N LEU A 110 -13.71 0.60 7.01
CA LEU A 110 -13.78 -0.49 6.02
C LEU A 110 -12.57 -1.42 6.04
N SER A 111 -11.38 -0.91 6.37
CA SER A 111 -10.17 -1.73 6.43
C SER A 111 -10.26 -2.83 7.48
N PHE A 112 -10.81 -2.52 8.66
CA PHE A 112 -10.95 -3.50 9.74
C PHE A 112 -11.95 -4.59 9.39
N TYR A 113 -13.10 -4.22 8.83
CA TYR A 113 -14.10 -5.19 8.35
C TYR A 113 -13.58 -6.02 7.17
N GLY A 114 -12.87 -5.38 6.23
CA GLY A 114 -12.33 -6.06 5.06
C GLY A 114 -11.29 -7.12 5.43
N VAL A 115 -10.36 -6.80 6.34
CA VAL A 115 -9.36 -7.77 6.82
C VAL A 115 -10.01 -8.87 7.64
N ALA A 116 -10.93 -8.54 8.56
CA ALA A 116 -11.67 -9.54 9.34
C ALA A 116 -12.49 -10.50 8.46
N LEU A 117 -13.14 -9.96 7.42
CA LEU A 117 -13.86 -10.77 6.43
C LEU A 117 -12.93 -11.69 5.64
N PHE A 118 -11.79 -11.15 5.17
CA PHE A 118 -10.78 -11.93 4.47
C PHE A 118 -10.25 -13.06 5.35
N GLY A 119 -9.93 -12.76 6.62
CA GLY A 119 -9.51 -13.77 7.58
C GLY A 119 -10.53 -14.88 7.77
N LYS A 120 -11.81 -14.52 7.89
CA LYS A 120 -12.92 -15.48 8.02
C LYS A 120 -13.08 -16.36 6.76
N LEU A 121 -12.99 -15.76 5.57
CA LEU A 121 -13.15 -16.47 4.30
C LEU A 121 -12.05 -17.51 4.06
N PHE A 122 -10.82 -17.21 4.50
CA PHE A 122 -9.66 -18.07 4.28
C PHE A 122 -9.21 -18.83 5.55
N ALA A 123 -10.02 -18.80 6.61
CA ALA A 123 -9.73 -19.44 7.91
C ALA A 123 -8.37 -19.03 8.50
N MET A 124 -8.04 -17.73 8.37
CA MET A 124 -6.79 -17.13 8.85
C MET A 124 -7.05 -16.21 10.04
N GLY A 125 -6.08 -16.10 10.95
CA GLY A 125 -6.10 -15.04 11.98
C GLY A 125 -5.98 -13.64 11.35
N ASN A 126 -6.55 -12.62 12.00
CA ASN A 126 -6.60 -11.27 11.44
C ASN A 126 -5.21 -10.72 11.07
N LEU A 127 -4.20 -10.93 11.91
CA LEU A 127 -2.82 -10.52 11.64
C LEU A 127 -2.27 -11.13 10.32
N GLN A 128 -2.46 -12.45 10.14
CA GLN A 128 -2.03 -13.15 8.93
C GLN A 128 -2.86 -12.73 7.71
N ALA A 129 -4.14 -12.49 7.91
CA ALA A 129 -5.06 -12.02 6.88
C ALA A 129 -4.63 -10.64 6.35
N GLY A 130 -4.30 -9.70 7.24
CA GLY A 130 -3.78 -8.38 6.87
C GLY A 130 -2.45 -8.46 6.10
N ARG A 131 -1.53 -9.33 6.55
CA ARG A 131 -0.26 -9.59 5.86
C ARG A 131 -0.45 -10.15 4.46
N ALA A 132 -1.32 -11.15 4.30
CA ALA A 132 -1.63 -11.73 3.01
C ALA A 132 -2.29 -10.71 2.07
N LEU A 133 -3.25 -9.93 2.59
CA LEU A 133 -3.93 -8.89 1.83
C LEU A 133 -2.96 -7.79 1.35
N SER A 134 -1.96 -7.44 2.16
CA SER A 134 -0.89 -6.50 1.80
C SER A 134 -0.09 -6.99 0.58
N ILE A 135 0.28 -8.28 0.53
CA ILE A 135 0.99 -8.87 -0.62
C ILE A 135 0.09 -8.92 -1.86
N VAL A 136 -1.16 -9.36 -1.69
CA VAL A 136 -2.14 -9.38 -2.79
C VAL A 136 -2.32 -7.98 -3.37
N ALA A 137 -2.52 -6.98 -2.53
CA ALA A 137 -2.68 -5.59 -2.94
C ALA A 137 -1.46 -5.06 -3.72
N LEU A 138 -0.25 -5.40 -3.28
CA LEU A 138 0.98 -5.02 -3.97
C LEU A 138 1.05 -5.59 -5.40
N VAL A 139 0.66 -6.85 -5.58
CA VAL A 139 0.60 -7.50 -6.91
C VAL A 139 -0.49 -6.86 -7.77
N LEU A 140 -1.67 -6.58 -7.20
CA LEU A 140 -2.76 -5.91 -7.90
C LEU A 140 -2.32 -4.53 -8.40
N LEU A 141 -1.61 -3.74 -7.58
CA LEU A 141 -1.06 -2.44 -7.99
C LEU A 141 -0.11 -2.55 -9.19
N ALA A 142 0.73 -3.58 -9.27
CA ALA A 142 1.60 -3.79 -10.43
C ALA A 142 0.80 -4.10 -11.71
N ILE A 143 -0.30 -4.85 -11.59
CA ILE A 143 -1.23 -5.13 -12.70
C ILE A 143 -1.94 -3.83 -13.12
N GLU A 144 -2.40 -3.03 -12.17
CA GLU A 144 -3.07 -1.75 -12.41
C GLU A 144 -2.13 -0.76 -13.12
N ILE A 145 -0.87 -0.64 -12.67
CA ILE A 145 0.15 0.15 -13.36
C ILE A 145 0.26 -0.27 -14.83
N THR A 146 0.29 -1.59 -15.08
CA THR A 146 0.35 -2.13 -16.44
C THR A 146 -0.85 -1.69 -17.29
N GLY A 147 -2.06 -1.79 -16.74
CA GLY A 147 -3.29 -1.34 -17.41
C GLY A 147 -3.35 0.17 -17.62
N ILE A 148 -2.94 0.94 -16.64
CA ILE A 148 -2.90 2.42 -16.71
C ILE A 148 -1.94 2.88 -17.81
N VAL A 149 -0.71 2.34 -17.83
CA VAL A 149 0.28 2.69 -18.85
C VAL A 149 -0.16 2.25 -20.24
N LYS A 150 -0.84 1.11 -20.37
CA LYS A 150 -1.46 0.70 -21.65
C LYS A 150 -2.42 1.76 -22.17
N ILE A 151 -3.27 2.34 -21.31
CA ILE A 151 -4.21 3.39 -21.71
C ILE A 151 -3.47 4.68 -22.06
N LEU A 152 -2.51 5.10 -21.22
CA LEU A 152 -1.81 6.38 -21.37
C LEU A 152 -0.81 6.40 -22.53
N ALA A 153 -0.07 5.30 -22.74
CA ALA A 153 1.08 5.22 -23.62
C ALA A 153 1.01 4.08 -24.64
N GLY A 154 -0.11 3.37 -24.74
CA GLY A 154 -0.36 2.35 -25.77
C GLY A 154 0.41 1.03 -25.60
N SER A 155 1.11 0.81 -24.48
CA SER A 155 1.99 -0.36 -24.33
C SER A 155 1.77 -1.12 -23.02
N THR A 156 1.27 -2.35 -23.13
CA THR A 156 1.18 -3.31 -22.01
C THR A 156 2.58 -3.70 -21.54
N PHE A 157 3.52 -3.90 -22.45
CA PHE A 157 4.88 -4.32 -22.15
C PHE A 157 5.61 -3.31 -21.25
N TYR A 158 5.64 -2.03 -21.65
CA TYR A 158 6.30 -1.00 -20.85
C TYR A 158 5.54 -0.70 -19.55
N GLY A 159 4.23 -0.89 -19.53
CA GLY A 159 3.44 -0.88 -18.30
C GLY A 159 3.88 -1.98 -17.33
N ALA A 160 4.11 -3.19 -17.83
CA ALA A 160 4.61 -4.30 -17.01
C ALA A 160 6.01 -4.00 -16.43
N LEU A 161 6.91 -3.34 -17.17
CA LEU A 161 8.20 -2.91 -16.62
C LEU A 161 8.03 -1.91 -15.46
N GLY A 162 7.09 -0.95 -15.60
CA GLY A 162 6.72 -0.04 -14.51
C GLY A 162 6.17 -0.78 -13.28
N GLY A 163 5.27 -1.77 -13.51
CA GLY A 163 4.73 -2.62 -12.45
C GLY A 163 5.79 -3.48 -11.75
N LEU A 164 6.69 -4.09 -12.49
CA LEU A 164 7.81 -4.88 -11.92
C LEU A 164 8.77 -4.01 -11.12
N TRP A 165 9.09 -2.81 -11.62
CA TRP A 165 9.87 -1.85 -10.85
C TRP A 165 9.15 -1.44 -9.57
N TYR A 166 7.83 -1.23 -9.61
CA TYR A 166 7.02 -0.91 -8.43
C TYR A 166 7.10 -2.02 -7.38
N LEU A 167 6.92 -3.28 -7.79
CA LEU A 167 7.08 -4.44 -6.89
C LEU A 167 8.45 -4.45 -6.24
N ALA A 168 9.51 -4.26 -7.04
CA ALA A 168 10.88 -4.31 -6.55
C ALA A 168 11.18 -3.16 -5.56
N ILE A 169 10.81 -1.92 -5.89
CA ILE A 169 11.11 -0.77 -5.03
C ILE A 169 10.31 -0.78 -3.73
N MET A 170 9.03 -1.20 -3.78
CA MET A 170 8.19 -1.35 -2.60
C MET A 170 8.72 -2.44 -1.67
N ALA A 171 9.01 -3.63 -2.21
CA ALA A 171 9.53 -4.74 -1.42
C ALA A 171 10.91 -4.43 -0.81
N ARG A 172 11.72 -3.60 -1.48
CA ARG A 172 13.02 -3.17 -0.99
C ARG A 172 12.94 -2.06 0.07
N ASN A 173 12.18 -1.00 -0.19
CA ASN A 173 12.20 0.21 0.65
C ASN A 173 11.14 0.19 1.75
N SER A 174 10.00 -0.45 1.48
CA SER A 174 8.83 -0.41 2.36
C SER A 174 8.60 -1.74 3.05
N THR A 175 9.69 -2.42 3.46
CA THR A 175 9.63 -3.75 4.09
C THR A 175 8.75 -3.81 5.33
N ILE A 176 8.59 -2.70 6.06
CA ILE A 176 7.71 -2.63 7.23
C ILE A 176 6.21 -2.57 6.88
N TYR A 177 5.87 -2.40 5.60
CA TYR A 177 4.50 -2.37 5.08
C TYR A 177 4.21 -3.55 4.15
N VAL A 178 5.22 -4.03 3.40
CA VAL A 178 5.06 -5.16 2.48
C VAL A 178 5.03 -6.46 3.28
N GLY A 179 3.90 -7.17 3.21
CA GLY A 179 3.66 -8.37 4.02
C GLY A 179 3.46 -8.06 5.51
N ALA A 180 2.94 -6.87 5.83
CA ALA A 180 2.54 -6.46 7.17
C ALA A 180 1.03 -6.16 7.19
N ASP A 181 0.41 -6.27 8.36
CA ASP A 181 -1.00 -5.90 8.55
C ASP A 181 -1.15 -4.39 8.67
N ASP A 182 -1.07 -3.73 7.51
CA ASP A 182 -1.31 -2.30 7.36
C ASP A 182 -2.29 -2.06 6.20
N PRO A 183 -3.34 -1.24 6.38
CA PRO A 183 -4.37 -1.02 5.37
C PRO A 183 -3.90 -0.20 4.17
N GLN A 184 -2.69 0.39 4.18
CA GLN A 184 -2.24 1.36 3.18
C GLN A 184 -2.20 0.78 1.77
N LEU A 185 -1.56 -0.41 1.60
CA LEU A 185 -1.43 -1.03 0.27
C LEU A 185 -2.78 -1.47 -0.30
N ALA A 186 -3.64 -2.05 0.53
CA ALA A 186 -4.98 -2.46 0.09
C ALA A 186 -5.86 -1.24 -0.27
N GLY A 187 -5.80 -0.16 0.52
CA GLY A 187 -6.48 1.09 0.21
C GLY A 187 -5.97 1.70 -1.10
N LEU A 188 -4.65 1.68 -1.31
CA LEU A 188 -4.03 2.18 -2.53
C LEU A 188 -4.40 1.32 -3.76
N ALA A 189 -4.53 -0.01 -3.61
CA ALA A 189 -4.98 -0.88 -4.69
C ALA A 189 -6.45 -0.60 -5.09
N ILE A 190 -7.35 -0.40 -4.13
CA ILE A 190 -8.73 0.01 -4.45
C ILE A 190 -8.72 1.38 -5.16
N MET A 191 -7.86 2.30 -4.73
CA MET A 191 -7.71 3.62 -5.34
C MET A 191 -7.11 3.52 -6.75
N GLY A 192 -6.09 2.66 -6.95
CA GLY A 192 -5.47 2.37 -8.25
C GLY A 192 -6.42 1.72 -9.25
N ALA A 193 -7.27 0.78 -8.80
CA ALA A 193 -8.35 0.22 -9.60
C ALA A 193 -9.33 1.31 -10.03
N GLY A 194 -9.66 2.25 -9.14
CA GLY A 194 -10.44 3.44 -9.45
C GLY A 194 -9.78 4.30 -10.53
N LEU A 195 -8.46 4.55 -10.42
CA LEU A 195 -7.69 5.30 -11.40
C LEU A 195 -7.67 4.62 -12.78
N TRP A 196 -7.42 3.32 -12.80
CA TRP A 196 -7.43 2.54 -14.05
C TRP A 196 -8.81 2.61 -14.72
N TRP A 197 -9.87 2.36 -13.95
CA TRP A 197 -11.25 2.45 -14.47
C TRP A 197 -11.62 3.87 -14.93
N PHE A 198 -11.19 4.90 -14.17
CA PHE A 198 -11.36 6.30 -14.56
C PHE A 198 -10.75 6.58 -15.95
N LEU A 199 -9.50 6.20 -16.16
CA LEU A 199 -8.80 6.41 -17.43
C LEU A 199 -9.45 5.66 -18.58
N ASP A 200 -9.87 4.40 -18.37
CA ASP A 200 -10.60 3.62 -19.36
C ASP A 200 -11.90 4.33 -19.79
N ARG A 201 -12.66 4.83 -18.80
CA ARG A 201 -13.91 5.53 -19.11
C ARG A 201 -13.68 6.86 -19.81
N VAL A 202 -12.69 7.63 -19.40
CA VAL A 202 -12.34 8.91 -20.04
C VAL A 202 -11.84 8.68 -21.47
N ALA A 203 -10.99 7.68 -21.71
CA ALA A 203 -10.50 7.33 -23.04
C ALA A 203 -11.63 6.86 -23.97
N ALA A 204 -12.65 6.22 -23.42
CA ALA A 204 -13.85 5.78 -24.14
C ALA A 204 -14.97 6.84 -24.20
N GLU A 205 -14.71 8.09 -23.79
CA GLU A 205 -15.67 9.19 -23.68
C GLU A 205 -16.94 8.85 -22.87
N ARG A 206 -16.82 7.92 -21.91
CA ARG A 206 -17.89 7.47 -21.01
C ARG A 206 -17.84 8.24 -19.68
N ASP A 207 -18.97 8.23 -18.96
CA ASP A 207 -19.08 8.83 -17.63
C ASP A 207 -18.13 8.17 -16.60
N PRO A 208 -17.13 8.88 -16.05
CA PRO A 208 -16.18 8.34 -15.07
C PRO A 208 -16.70 8.33 -13.63
N THR A 209 -17.91 8.82 -13.36
CA THR A 209 -18.50 8.89 -12.02
C THR A 209 -18.41 7.58 -11.23
N PRO A 210 -18.67 6.37 -11.81
CA PRO A 210 -18.54 5.12 -11.08
C PRO A 210 -17.11 4.85 -10.57
N ALA A 211 -16.09 5.27 -11.32
CA ALA A 211 -14.70 5.16 -10.90
C ALA A 211 -14.37 6.11 -9.73
N LEU A 212 -14.91 7.33 -9.74
CA LEU A 212 -14.79 8.27 -8.62
C LEU A 212 -15.51 7.75 -7.37
N LEU A 213 -16.65 7.08 -7.51
CA LEU A 213 -17.33 6.42 -6.39
C LEU A 213 -16.50 5.27 -5.78
N LEU A 214 -15.79 4.50 -6.61
CA LEU A 214 -14.84 3.49 -6.09
C LEU A 214 -13.70 4.14 -5.29
N MET A 215 -13.22 5.33 -5.71
CA MET A 215 -12.23 6.08 -4.94
C MET A 215 -12.79 6.60 -3.61
N VAL A 216 -14.07 6.93 -3.53
CA VAL A 216 -14.73 7.25 -2.25
C VAL A 216 -14.72 6.04 -1.32
N VAL A 217 -15.03 4.83 -1.83
CA VAL A 217 -14.93 3.60 -1.04
C VAL A 217 -13.49 3.37 -0.55
N ALA A 218 -12.49 3.58 -1.42
CA ALA A 218 -11.07 3.52 -1.02
C ALA A 218 -10.73 4.54 0.08
N GLY A 219 -11.32 5.72 0.07
CA GLY A 219 -11.20 6.73 1.14
C GLY A 219 -11.74 6.23 2.49
N PHE A 220 -12.81 5.44 2.50
CA PHE A 220 -13.31 4.77 3.71
C PHE A 220 -12.52 3.52 4.11
N TRP A 221 -11.64 3.04 3.26
CA TRP A 221 -10.63 2.05 3.60
C TRP A 221 -9.40 2.71 4.23
N LYS A 222 -8.86 3.76 3.58
CA LYS A 222 -7.72 4.53 4.06
C LYS A 222 -7.80 5.98 3.55
N HIS A 223 -8.00 6.92 4.44
CA HIS A 223 -8.36 8.31 4.10
C HIS A 223 -7.21 9.19 3.59
N ASN A 224 -5.96 8.77 3.74
CA ASN A 224 -4.79 9.58 3.36
C ASN A 224 -4.34 9.40 1.88
N ASN A 225 -4.98 8.52 1.10
CA ASN A 225 -4.70 8.32 -0.33
C ASN A 225 -5.42 9.40 -1.17
N ILE A 226 -4.96 10.65 -1.08
CA ILE A 226 -5.64 11.81 -1.70
C ILE A 226 -5.10 12.21 -3.07
N ALA A 227 -3.91 11.76 -3.46
CA ALA A 227 -3.26 12.19 -4.69
C ALA A 227 -4.03 11.77 -5.95
N ILE A 228 -4.54 10.54 -5.97
CA ILE A 228 -5.28 9.98 -7.11
C ILE A 228 -6.61 10.73 -7.35
N PRO A 229 -7.51 10.90 -6.36
CA PRO A 229 -8.75 11.63 -6.58
C PRO A 229 -8.49 13.10 -6.97
N LEU A 230 -7.49 13.77 -6.38
CA LEU A 230 -7.11 15.13 -6.78
C LEU A 230 -6.63 15.17 -8.24
N THR A 231 -5.84 14.18 -8.67
CA THR A 231 -5.41 14.05 -10.07
C THR A 231 -6.60 13.90 -11.01
N CYS A 232 -7.51 12.98 -10.69
CA CYS A 232 -8.68 12.70 -11.54
C CYS A 232 -9.61 13.88 -11.66
N ILE A 233 -9.93 14.54 -10.54
CA ILE A 233 -10.79 15.74 -10.53
C ILE A 233 -10.11 16.86 -11.32
N SER A 234 -8.84 17.16 -11.06
CA SER A 234 -8.09 18.19 -11.78
C SER A 234 -8.02 17.90 -13.28
N TRP A 235 -7.82 16.63 -13.66
CA TRP A 235 -7.81 16.23 -15.07
C TRP A 235 -9.16 16.50 -15.75
N LEU A 236 -10.28 16.13 -15.12
CA LEU A 236 -11.61 16.42 -15.65
C LEU A 236 -11.85 17.92 -15.85
N LEU A 237 -11.43 18.75 -14.90
CA LEU A 237 -11.59 20.20 -14.95
C LEU A 237 -10.73 20.83 -16.05
N ILE A 238 -9.44 20.46 -16.12
CA ILE A 238 -8.48 20.99 -17.11
C ILE A 238 -8.89 20.61 -18.54
N THR A 239 -9.36 19.38 -18.73
CA THR A 239 -9.83 18.89 -20.05
C THR A 239 -11.25 19.32 -20.37
N ARG A 240 -11.91 20.05 -19.49
CA ARG A 240 -13.31 20.48 -19.63
C ARG A 240 -14.24 19.31 -19.96
N ASN A 241 -14.01 18.18 -19.30
CA ASN A 241 -14.82 16.98 -19.52
C ASN A 241 -16.29 17.24 -19.16
N ARG A 242 -17.22 16.86 -20.03
CA ARG A 242 -18.66 17.09 -19.85
C ARG A 242 -19.24 16.48 -18.57
N PHE A 243 -18.59 15.48 -18.01
CA PHE A 243 -19.00 14.83 -16.76
C PHE A 243 -18.33 15.39 -15.51
N ALA A 244 -17.43 16.40 -15.63
CA ALA A 244 -16.64 16.90 -14.51
C ALA A 244 -17.51 17.34 -13.32
N VAL A 245 -18.44 18.27 -13.54
CA VAL A 245 -19.30 18.79 -12.48
C VAL A 245 -20.15 17.69 -11.87
N ARG A 246 -20.80 16.87 -12.71
CA ARG A 246 -21.64 15.75 -12.24
C ARG A 246 -20.83 14.75 -11.42
N GLY A 247 -19.65 14.34 -11.91
CA GLY A 247 -18.78 13.37 -11.23
C GLY A 247 -18.33 13.88 -9.85
N VAL A 248 -17.89 15.15 -9.77
CA VAL A 248 -17.48 15.78 -8.51
C VAL A 248 -18.64 15.89 -7.52
N MET A 249 -19.80 16.34 -7.98
CA MET A 249 -20.98 16.50 -7.12
C MET A 249 -21.48 15.17 -6.57
N ILE A 250 -21.58 14.14 -7.42
CA ILE A 250 -22.06 12.81 -6.99
C ILE A 250 -21.06 12.15 -6.06
N SER A 251 -19.75 12.17 -6.37
CA SER A 251 -18.74 11.58 -5.50
C SER A 251 -18.58 12.34 -4.18
N GLY A 252 -18.68 13.67 -4.21
CA GLY A 252 -18.71 14.50 -3.00
C GLY A 252 -19.94 14.20 -2.12
N ALA A 253 -21.13 14.13 -2.72
CA ALA A 253 -22.35 13.74 -2.01
C ALA A 253 -22.26 12.34 -1.41
N ALA A 254 -21.68 11.37 -2.16
CA ALA A 254 -21.46 10.01 -1.66
C ALA A 254 -20.48 9.98 -0.49
N ALA A 255 -19.40 10.78 -0.55
CA ALA A 255 -18.45 10.90 0.56
C ALA A 255 -19.11 11.47 1.82
N LEU A 256 -19.92 12.53 1.67
CA LEU A 256 -20.67 13.12 2.78
C LEU A 256 -21.73 12.17 3.35
N ALA A 257 -22.45 11.45 2.48
CA ALA A 257 -23.42 10.43 2.89
C ALA A 257 -22.75 9.29 3.64
N GLY A 258 -21.60 8.81 3.15
CA GLY A 258 -20.79 7.79 3.83
C GLY A 258 -20.28 8.26 5.20
N LEU A 259 -19.85 9.52 5.30
CA LEU A 259 -19.44 10.12 6.57
C LEU A 259 -20.64 10.20 7.53
N GLY A 260 -21.79 10.65 7.08
CA GLY A 260 -23.03 10.69 7.86
C GLY A 260 -23.45 9.29 8.33
N LEU A 261 -23.33 8.29 7.47
CA LEU A 261 -23.58 6.89 7.83
C LEU A 261 -22.63 6.41 8.93
N CYS A 262 -21.33 6.69 8.83
CA CYS A 262 -20.37 6.36 9.87
C CYS A 262 -20.71 7.04 11.21
N ILE A 263 -21.08 8.33 11.19
CA ILE A 263 -21.52 9.05 12.41
C ILE A 263 -22.73 8.38 13.03
N THR A 264 -23.69 7.95 12.20
CA THR A 264 -24.92 7.28 12.68
C THR A 264 -24.64 5.92 13.27
N ILE A 265 -23.79 5.11 12.62
CA ILE A 265 -23.47 3.73 13.05
C ILE A 265 -22.59 3.73 14.30
N TYR A 266 -21.55 4.55 14.33
CA TYR A 266 -20.53 4.53 15.40
C TYR A 266 -20.77 5.56 16.50
N GLY A 267 -21.74 6.44 16.34
CA GLY A 267 -22.13 7.42 17.33
C GLY A 267 -21.12 8.57 17.54
N PRO A 268 -21.20 9.25 18.71
CA PRO A 268 -20.45 10.49 18.98
C PRO A 268 -18.93 10.30 19.04
N ASN A 269 -18.46 9.08 19.27
CA ASN A 269 -17.02 8.80 19.37
C ASN A 269 -16.30 8.77 18.02
N PHE A 270 -17.03 8.63 16.90
CA PHE A 270 -16.43 8.47 15.59
C PHE A 270 -15.59 9.68 15.17
N LEU A 271 -16.22 10.87 15.09
CA LEU A 271 -15.52 12.08 14.63
C LEU A 271 -14.34 12.49 15.52
N PRO A 272 -14.45 12.48 16.86
CA PRO A 272 -13.30 12.80 17.71
C PRO A 272 -12.12 11.84 17.53
N ASN A 273 -12.36 10.55 17.26
CA ASN A 273 -11.30 9.60 16.95
C ASN A 273 -10.68 9.87 15.57
N MET A 274 -11.51 10.11 14.54
CA MET A 274 -11.03 10.42 13.19
C MET A 274 -10.23 11.74 13.14
N LEU A 275 -10.63 12.73 13.93
CA LEU A 275 -9.97 14.03 14.06
C LEU A 275 -8.99 14.07 15.23
N ALA A 276 -8.46 12.89 15.63
CA ALA A 276 -7.51 12.78 16.73
C ALA A 276 -6.37 13.78 16.56
N THR A 277 -5.99 14.40 17.66
CA THR A 277 -4.93 15.42 17.69
C THR A 277 -3.63 14.84 17.14
N ARG A 278 -2.99 15.62 16.30
CA ARG A 278 -1.64 15.33 15.81
C ARG A 278 -0.80 16.59 15.87
N SER A 279 0.45 16.45 16.25
CA SER A 279 1.41 17.55 16.15
C SER A 279 1.95 17.63 14.72
N TYR A 280 2.19 18.84 14.25
CA TYR A 280 2.72 19.13 12.92
C TYR A 280 3.95 20.02 13.06
N GLY A 281 4.99 19.75 12.26
CA GLY A 281 6.20 20.52 12.33
C GLY A 281 7.07 20.41 11.09
N MET A 282 7.75 21.49 10.75
CA MET A 282 8.72 21.50 9.64
C MET A 282 9.91 20.55 9.90
N GLY A 283 10.29 20.38 11.19
CA GLY A 283 11.34 19.45 11.58
C GLY A 283 11.04 18.00 11.17
N THR A 284 9.78 17.57 11.29
CA THR A 284 9.32 16.24 10.88
C THR A 284 9.45 16.04 9.36
N LEU A 285 9.04 17.05 8.59
CA LEU A 285 9.20 17.05 7.14
C LEU A 285 10.69 16.93 6.75
N LEU A 286 11.56 17.75 7.34
CA LEU A 286 13.00 17.74 7.02
C LEU A 286 13.67 16.43 7.41
N ALA A 287 13.25 15.79 8.48
CA ALA A 287 13.74 14.47 8.88
C ALA A 287 13.38 13.37 7.86
N ASN A 288 12.22 13.49 7.19
CA ASN A 288 11.74 12.48 6.25
C ASN A 288 12.12 12.74 4.79
N ILE A 289 12.45 13.98 4.40
CA ILE A 289 12.69 14.34 2.99
C ILE A 289 13.82 13.52 2.35
N GLY A 290 14.78 13.06 3.15
CA GLY A 290 15.87 12.19 2.72
C GLY A 290 15.39 10.85 2.12
N HIS A 291 14.19 10.40 2.45
CA HIS A 291 13.60 9.19 1.86
C HIS A 291 13.41 9.30 0.35
N LEU A 292 13.16 10.50 -0.20
CA LEU A 292 12.99 10.70 -1.65
C LEU A 292 14.22 10.27 -2.46
N GLN A 293 15.41 10.18 -1.85
CA GLN A 293 16.62 9.69 -2.54
C GLN A 293 16.43 8.31 -3.19
N TRP A 294 15.53 7.49 -2.63
CA TRP A 294 15.29 6.13 -3.13
C TRP A 294 14.58 6.10 -4.48
N ILE A 295 13.70 7.06 -4.73
CA ILE A 295 12.91 7.19 -5.95
C ILE A 295 13.37 8.34 -6.84
N ALA A 296 14.39 9.12 -6.40
CA ALA A 296 14.86 10.31 -7.11
C ALA A 296 15.27 10.01 -8.56
N LEU A 297 15.97 8.88 -8.79
CA LEU A 297 16.36 8.48 -10.14
C LEU A 297 15.15 8.17 -11.03
N ALA A 298 14.13 7.52 -10.48
CA ALA A 298 12.91 7.22 -11.18
C ALA A 298 12.14 8.49 -11.56
N LEU A 299 12.04 9.43 -10.60
CA LEU A 299 11.46 10.74 -10.82
C LEU A 299 12.24 11.54 -11.86
N PHE A 300 13.57 11.44 -11.87
CA PHE A 300 14.42 12.11 -12.86
C PHE A 300 14.17 11.53 -14.27
N ILE A 301 14.14 10.21 -14.43
CA ILE A 301 13.85 9.54 -15.71
C ILE A 301 12.47 9.96 -16.23
N TRP A 302 11.45 9.90 -15.38
CA TRP A 302 10.12 10.35 -15.72
C TRP A 302 10.08 11.83 -16.10
N LEU A 303 10.68 12.71 -15.30
CA LEU A 303 10.67 14.16 -15.53
C LEU A 303 11.32 14.53 -16.86
N PHE A 304 12.47 13.91 -17.16
CA PHE A 304 13.17 14.13 -18.44
C PHE A 304 12.27 13.78 -19.63
N TRP A 305 11.60 12.63 -19.59
CA TRP A 305 10.63 12.25 -20.63
C TRP A 305 9.41 13.19 -20.64
N ALA A 306 8.83 13.48 -19.49
CA ALA A 306 7.62 14.28 -19.39
C ALA A 306 7.83 15.72 -19.93
N LEU A 307 8.99 16.32 -19.67
CA LEU A 307 9.35 17.64 -20.22
C LEU A 307 9.54 17.59 -21.73
N SER A 308 10.17 16.52 -22.24
CA SER A 308 10.36 16.32 -23.69
C SER A 308 9.01 16.12 -24.41
N SER A 309 8.09 15.40 -23.77
CA SER A 309 6.78 15.01 -24.31
C SER A 309 5.62 15.85 -23.76
N ARG A 310 5.86 17.04 -23.21
CA ARG A 310 4.90 17.87 -22.44
C ARG A 310 3.58 18.19 -23.15
N ARG A 311 3.53 18.04 -24.48
CA ARG A 311 2.32 18.25 -25.29
C ARG A 311 1.39 17.05 -25.31
N THR A 312 1.87 15.85 -24.97
CA THR A 312 1.06 14.64 -24.95
C THR A 312 0.12 14.60 -23.74
N ALA A 313 -1.02 13.95 -23.88
CA ALA A 313 -1.97 13.76 -22.79
C ALA A 313 -1.33 12.92 -21.66
N ALA A 314 -0.55 11.89 -21.99
CA ALA A 314 0.14 11.04 -21.04
C ALA A 314 1.13 11.83 -20.16
N ALA A 315 1.97 12.69 -20.77
CA ALA A 315 2.92 13.52 -20.02
C ALA A 315 2.19 14.49 -19.08
N ARG A 316 1.15 15.18 -19.57
CA ARG A 316 0.36 16.11 -18.75
C ARG A 316 -0.35 15.41 -17.60
N PHE A 317 -0.93 14.23 -17.85
CA PHE A 317 -1.59 13.46 -16.80
C PHE A 317 -0.60 12.98 -15.73
N THR A 318 0.54 12.42 -16.15
CA THR A 318 1.57 11.96 -15.21
C THR A 318 2.21 13.13 -14.43
N MET A 319 2.35 14.33 -15.04
CA MET A 319 2.78 15.54 -14.32
C MET A 319 1.82 15.93 -13.20
N LEU A 320 0.51 15.87 -13.45
CA LEU A 320 -0.50 16.10 -12.41
C LEU A 320 -0.40 15.03 -11.31
N HIS A 321 -0.30 13.76 -11.69
CA HIS A 321 -0.30 12.65 -10.74
C HIS A 321 0.96 12.66 -9.86
N VAL A 322 2.13 12.84 -10.44
CA VAL A 322 3.38 12.97 -9.66
C VAL A 322 3.37 14.26 -8.81
N GLY A 323 2.85 15.35 -9.37
CA GLY A 323 2.71 16.62 -8.63
C GLY A 323 1.83 16.48 -7.39
N PHE A 324 0.64 15.89 -7.53
CA PHE A 324 -0.23 15.63 -6.37
C PHE A 324 0.32 14.54 -5.45
N GLY A 325 1.01 13.52 -5.98
CA GLY A 325 1.71 12.52 -5.18
C GLY A 325 2.79 13.16 -4.29
N LEU A 326 3.61 14.04 -4.85
CA LEU A 326 4.62 14.79 -4.11
C LEU A 326 3.99 15.73 -3.08
N PHE A 327 2.96 16.47 -3.48
CA PHE A 327 2.21 17.35 -2.56
C PHE A 327 1.64 16.58 -1.37
N ALA A 328 0.96 15.46 -1.61
CA ALA A 328 0.38 14.64 -0.57
C ALA A 328 1.45 14.02 0.35
N CYS A 329 2.58 13.59 -0.21
CA CYS A 329 3.72 13.06 0.52
C CYS A 329 4.29 14.13 1.48
N LEU A 330 4.62 15.31 0.97
CA LEU A 330 5.17 16.42 1.77
C LEU A 330 4.18 16.90 2.84
N LEU A 331 2.90 16.99 2.50
CA LEU A 331 1.86 17.38 3.45
C LEU A 331 1.74 16.37 4.61
N GLN A 332 1.77 15.06 4.30
CA GLN A 332 1.71 14.01 5.32
C GLN A 332 2.96 14.02 6.21
N TRP A 333 4.15 14.27 5.67
CA TRP A 333 5.40 14.32 6.45
C TRP A 333 5.51 15.51 7.41
N LEU A 334 4.62 16.50 7.33
CA LEU A 334 4.49 17.51 8.37
C LEU A 334 3.97 16.91 9.69
N GLY A 335 3.20 15.80 9.63
CA GLY A 335 2.59 15.17 10.80
C GLY A 335 3.59 14.28 11.55
N HIS A 336 3.66 14.43 12.87
CA HIS A 336 4.44 13.54 13.73
C HIS A 336 4.00 12.08 13.58
N GLY A 337 4.93 11.15 13.65
CA GLY A 337 4.68 9.71 13.52
C GLY A 337 4.30 9.22 12.10
N VAL A 338 4.35 10.11 11.08
CA VAL A 338 4.23 9.69 9.68
C VAL A 338 5.57 9.14 9.21
N SER A 339 5.55 7.99 8.54
CA SER A 339 6.76 7.35 8.02
C SER A 339 6.67 7.11 6.50
N GLY A 340 7.37 6.10 5.97
CA GLY A 340 7.47 5.82 4.54
C GLY A 340 6.15 5.60 3.79
N ASN A 341 5.03 5.31 4.46
CA ASN A 341 3.74 5.16 3.80
C ASN A 341 3.21 6.43 3.12
N ALA A 342 3.69 7.61 3.52
CA ALA A 342 3.36 8.87 2.85
C ALA A 342 3.85 8.92 1.39
N GLU A 343 4.87 8.13 1.05
CA GLU A 343 5.47 8.09 -0.29
C GLU A 343 4.68 7.20 -1.27
N PHE A 344 3.74 6.39 -0.83
CA PHE A 344 3.17 5.32 -1.66
C PHE A 344 2.41 5.85 -2.89
N ASP A 345 1.64 6.91 -2.73
CA ASP A 345 0.99 7.59 -3.86
C ASP A 345 2.03 8.13 -4.87
N LEU A 346 3.14 8.67 -4.37
CA LEU A 346 4.22 9.19 -5.20
C LEU A 346 5.00 8.07 -5.91
N ILE A 347 5.27 6.95 -5.22
CA ILE A 347 5.93 5.78 -5.83
C ILE A 347 5.06 5.18 -6.92
N LEU A 348 3.75 5.07 -6.70
CA LEU A 348 2.79 4.62 -7.71
C LEU A 348 2.79 5.55 -8.93
N ALA A 349 2.74 6.86 -8.71
CA ALA A 349 2.77 7.84 -9.78
C ALA A 349 4.10 7.79 -10.57
N ALA A 350 5.24 7.61 -9.87
CA ALA A 350 6.54 7.43 -10.49
C ALA A 350 6.61 6.15 -11.33
N ALA A 351 6.04 5.04 -10.86
CA ALA A 351 6.00 3.78 -11.59
C ALA A 351 5.20 3.87 -12.91
N ILE A 352 4.03 4.53 -12.85
CA ILE A 352 3.23 4.85 -14.04
C ILE A 352 4.04 5.75 -14.98
N GLY A 353 4.72 6.76 -14.42
CA GLY A 353 5.58 7.68 -15.17
C GLY A 353 6.75 6.99 -15.85
N ILE A 354 7.43 6.04 -15.18
CA ILE A 354 8.51 5.22 -15.74
C ILE A 354 7.99 4.36 -16.91
N GLY A 355 6.85 3.69 -16.73
CA GLY A 355 6.25 2.89 -17.80
C GLY A 355 5.93 3.73 -19.02
N ALA A 356 5.38 4.93 -18.83
CA ALA A 356 5.14 5.89 -19.91
C ALA A 356 6.44 6.40 -20.55
N ALA A 357 7.48 6.66 -19.75
CA ALA A 357 8.79 7.08 -20.23
C ALA A 357 9.49 6.01 -21.08
N PHE A 358 9.38 4.73 -20.71
CA PHE A 358 9.85 3.62 -21.53
C PHE A 358 9.13 3.55 -22.89
N ALA A 359 7.79 3.70 -22.87
CA ALA A 359 7.00 3.72 -24.11
C ALA A 359 7.38 4.90 -25.02
N GLY A 360 7.47 6.10 -24.44
CA GLY A 360 7.78 7.34 -25.16
C GLY A 360 9.28 7.67 -25.24
N ALA A 361 10.19 6.70 -25.04
CA ALA A 361 11.63 6.95 -25.10
C ALA A 361 12.10 7.53 -26.44
N SER A 362 11.44 7.17 -27.56
CA SER A 362 11.68 7.72 -28.89
C SER A 362 11.44 9.23 -29.01
N ASP A 363 10.58 9.77 -28.16
CA ASP A 363 10.13 11.17 -28.25
C ASP A 363 11.07 12.15 -27.52
N THR A 364 12.13 11.62 -26.91
CA THR A 364 13.09 12.42 -26.16
C THR A 364 14.22 12.95 -27.01
N LEU A 365 14.72 14.15 -26.68
CA LEU A 365 15.87 14.72 -27.39
C LEU A 365 17.13 13.84 -27.30
N LEU A 366 17.29 13.09 -26.22
CA LEU A 366 18.44 12.20 -26.03
C LEU A 366 18.37 10.99 -26.97
N SER A 367 17.17 10.51 -27.30
CA SER A 367 17.00 9.38 -28.22
C SER A 367 17.51 9.67 -29.63
N HIS A 368 17.47 10.93 -30.06
CA HIS A 368 18.05 11.35 -31.35
C HIS A 368 19.58 11.20 -31.41
N ARG A 369 20.27 11.24 -30.24
CA ARG A 369 21.73 11.08 -30.17
C ARG A 369 22.16 9.64 -29.94
N VAL A 370 21.49 8.92 -29.02
CA VAL A 370 21.93 7.58 -28.59
C VAL A 370 21.08 6.44 -29.14
N GLY A 371 19.93 6.76 -29.74
CA GLY A 371 18.90 5.81 -30.19
C GLY A 371 17.95 5.41 -29.06
N PRO A 372 16.66 5.16 -29.38
CA PRO A 372 15.64 4.86 -28.35
C PRO A 372 15.91 3.56 -27.56
N ASP A 373 16.46 2.54 -28.23
CA ASP A 373 16.73 1.26 -27.57
C ASP A 373 17.89 1.35 -26.58
N ARG A 374 18.97 2.05 -26.94
CA ARG A 374 20.08 2.31 -26.00
C ARG A 374 19.63 3.16 -24.83
N LEU A 375 18.73 4.12 -25.07
CA LEU A 375 18.17 4.91 -23.99
C LEU A 375 17.38 4.02 -23.01
N ARG A 376 16.56 3.08 -23.52
CA ARG A 376 15.87 2.09 -22.66
C ARG A 376 16.84 1.19 -21.91
N ASP A 377 17.92 0.72 -22.56
CA ASP A 377 18.98 -0.06 -21.91
C ASP A 377 19.57 0.72 -20.71
N ILE A 378 19.88 2.00 -20.92
CA ILE A 378 20.44 2.88 -19.87
C ILE A 378 19.41 3.07 -18.73
N MET A 379 18.14 3.32 -19.06
CA MET A 379 17.11 3.52 -18.04
C MET A 379 16.89 2.25 -17.18
N VAL A 380 16.82 1.08 -17.80
CA VAL A 380 16.66 -0.19 -17.08
C VAL A 380 17.89 -0.50 -16.22
N ALA A 381 19.09 -0.35 -16.80
CA ALA A 381 20.34 -0.55 -16.08
C ALA A 381 20.46 0.40 -14.87
N ALA A 382 20.14 1.67 -15.04
CA ALA A 382 20.16 2.65 -13.95
C ALA A 382 19.17 2.31 -12.83
N LEU A 383 17.95 1.94 -13.18
CA LEU A 383 16.93 1.51 -12.18
C LEU A 383 17.35 0.23 -11.45
N LEU A 384 17.92 -0.76 -12.16
CA LEU A 384 18.44 -1.98 -11.55
C LEU A 384 19.63 -1.70 -10.62
N LEU A 385 20.60 -0.90 -11.08
CA LEU A 385 21.73 -0.51 -10.24
C LEU A 385 21.26 0.21 -8.98
N ARG A 386 20.26 1.09 -9.09
CA ARG A 386 19.68 1.77 -7.93
C ARG A 386 18.97 0.82 -6.98
N LEU A 387 18.28 -0.21 -7.49
CA LEU A 387 17.66 -1.25 -6.67
C LEU A 387 18.71 -2.11 -5.96
N LEU A 388 19.78 -2.50 -6.66
CA LEU A 388 20.84 -3.37 -6.16
C LEU A 388 21.85 -2.62 -5.27
N ALA A 389 22.04 -1.31 -5.47
CA ALA A 389 22.84 -0.45 -4.59
C ALA A 389 22.11 -0.29 -3.23
N SER A 390 22.03 -1.36 -2.48
CA SER A 390 21.21 -1.51 -1.29
C SER A 390 22.02 -2.21 -0.19
N ASP A 391 21.79 -1.77 1.03
CA ASP A 391 22.17 -2.47 2.25
C ASP A 391 21.13 -3.54 2.67
N ARG A 392 20.05 -3.71 1.90
CA ARG A 392 19.00 -4.70 2.12
C ARG A 392 19.44 -6.08 1.63
N GLN A 393 19.91 -6.88 2.55
CA GLN A 393 20.52 -8.17 2.27
C GLN A 393 19.76 -9.34 2.91
N GLU A 394 18.58 -9.07 3.44
CA GLU A 394 17.77 -10.02 4.19
C GLU A 394 17.49 -11.29 3.38
N THR A 395 17.20 -11.14 2.07
CA THR A 395 16.99 -12.31 1.18
C THR A 395 18.27 -13.14 1.01
N ALA A 396 19.43 -12.50 0.83
CA ALA A 396 20.69 -13.22 0.73
C ALA A 396 21.01 -13.96 2.03
N LEU A 397 20.84 -13.29 3.18
CA LEU A 397 21.03 -13.89 4.49
C LEU A 397 20.05 -15.04 4.77
N LEU A 398 18.82 -14.93 4.27
CA LEU A 398 17.87 -16.03 4.37
C LEU A 398 18.39 -17.33 3.75
N PHE A 399 19.14 -17.25 2.65
CA PHE A 399 19.72 -18.42 2.00
C PHE A 399 21.08 -18.83 2.55
N LEU A 400 21.87 -17.86 3.03
CA LEU A 400 23.28 -18.06 3.37
C LEU A 400 23.55 -18.24 4.87
N SER A 401 22.62 -17.86 5.76
CA SER A 401 22.84 -17.85 7.21
C SER A 401 21.75 -18.60 7.97
N ASP A 402 22.15 -19.73 8.61
CA ASP A 402 21.28 -20.47 9.53
C ASP A 402 20.92 -19.62 10.76
N ASP A 403 21.86 -18.84 11.28
CA ASP A 403 21.65 -17.98 12.45
C ASP A 403 20.60 -16.90 12.15
N PHE A 404 20.61 -16.37 10.94
CA PHE A 404 19.57 -15.40 10.52
C PHE A 404 18.18 -16.04 10.52
N ARG A 405 18.06 -17.26 9.98
CA ARG A 405 16.80 -18.01 10.00
C ARG A 405 16.37 -18.39 11.43
N ALA A 406 17.35 -18.81 12.25
CA ALA A 406 17.11 -19.17 13.64
C ALA A 406 16.71 -17.97 14.50
N SER A 407 17.23 -16.77 14.23
CA SER A 407 16.91 -15.55 14.97
C SER A 407 15.42 -15.18 14.91
N LEU A 408 14.78 -15.31 13.74
CA LEU A 408 13.34 -15.06 13.60
C LEU A 408 12.49 -16.10 14.33
N ARG A 409 12.87 -17.37 14.28
CA ARG A 409 12.22 -18.43 15.07
C ARG A 409 12.39 -18.21 16.57
N GLY A 410 13.60 -17.81 16.98
CA GLY A 410 13.89 -17.43 18.37
C GLY A 410 13.05 -16.25 18.84
N THR A 411 12.88 -15.24 17.99
CA THR A 411 12.01 -14.10 18.27
C THR A 411 10.56 -14.53 18.49
N GLU A 412 10.01 -15.41 17.64
CA GLU A 412 8.66 -15.94 17.82
C GLU A 412 8.54 -16.74 19.12
N THR A 413 9.51 -17.58 19.43
CA THR A 413 9.54 -18.38 20.66
C THR A 413 9.57 -17.49 21.90
N ASN A 414 10.40 -16.45 21.90
CA ASN A 414 10.47 -15.48 22.98
C ASN A 414 9.15 -14.69 23.14
N LEU A 415 8.53 -14.29 22.02
CA LEU A 415 7.25 -13.60 22.05
C LEU A 415 6.16 -14.47 22.69
N ARG A 416 6.07 -15.75 22.30
CA ARG A 416 5.11 -16.71 22.87
C ARG A 416 5.37 -16.95 24.37
N PHE A 417 6.63 -17.02 24.77
CA PHE A 417 7.03 -17.16 26.18
C PHE A 417 6.64 -15.93 27.00
N GLU A 418 6.93 -14.72 26.51
CA GLU A 418 6.51 -13.49 27.19
C GLU A 418 5.00 -13.35 27.24
N ALA A 419 4.29 -13.70 26.18
CA ALA A 419 2.83 -13.72 26.17
C ALA A 419 2.25 -14.68 27.21
N SER A 420 2.86 -15.85 27.43
CA SER A 420 2.43 -16.78 28.46
C SER A 420 2.60 -16.23 29.88
N LYS A 421 3.65 -15.47 30.13
CA LYS A 421 3.84 -14.77 31.42
C LYS A 421 2.79 -13.67 31.61
N VAL A 422 2.55 -12.87 30.57
CA VAL A 422 1.56 -11.78 30.62
C VAL A 422 0.15 -12.33 30.80
N ALA A 423 -0.16 -13.51 30.24
CA ALA A 423 -1.50 -14.11 30.33
C ALA A 423 -1.93 -14.36 31.79
N ILE A 424 -0.99 -14.76 32.66
CA ILE A 424 -1.26 -15.03 34.08
C ILE A 424 -1.19 -13.79 34.98
N MET A 425 -0.72 -12.65 34.47
CA MET A 425 -0.71 -11.41 35.25
C MET A 425 -2.14 -10.92 35.51
N PRO A 426 -2.47 -10.47 36.73
CA PRO A 426 -3.79 -9.96 37.04
C PRO A 426 -4.05 -8.59 36.38
N GLY A 427 -5.32 -8.31 36.10
CA GLY A 427 -5.76 -7.00 35.62
C GLY A 427 -5.30 -6.65 34.21
N ASN A 428 -5.33 -5.36 33.91
CA ASN A 428 -4.89 -4.79 32.65
C ASN A 428 -3.36 -4.62 32.65
N VAL A 429 -2.74 -5.08 31.57
CA VAL A 429 -1.30 -4.99 31.37
C VAL A 429 -1.02 -4.11 30.16
N GLU A 430 -0.13 -3.16 30.29
CA GLU A 430 0.45 -2.43 29.18
C GLU A 430 1.65 -3.18 28.64
N CYS A 431 1.75 -3.35 27.32
CA CYS A 431 2.87 -4.00 26.66
C CYS A 431 3.52 -3.06 25.65
N LYS A 432 4.83 -2.86 25.79
CA LYS A 432 5.66 -2.16 24.81
C LYS A 432 5.55 -2.81 23.43
N THR A 433 5.59 -4.14 23.37
CA THR A 433 5.26 -4.94 22.19
C THR A 433 3.79 -5.35 22.26
N LYS A 434 2.93 -4.63 21.54
CA LYS A 434 1.47 -4.83 21.58
C LYS A 434 1.05 -6.27 21.24
N LEU A 435 1.82 -6.95 20.37
CA LEU A 435 1.57 -8.33 19.99
C LEU A 435 1.65 -9.29 21.18
N ILE A 436 2.48 -9.01 22.21
CA ILE A 436 2.58 -9.82 23.43
C ILE A 436 1.26 -9.78 24.20
N CYS A 437 0.74 -8.58 24.51
CA CYS A 437 -0.53 -8.43 25.19
C CYS A 437 -1.70 -9.03 24.38
N ARG A 438 -1.73 -8.82 23.06
CA ARG A 438 -2.74 -9.41 22.19
C ARG A 438 -2.71 -10.94 22.25
N GLN A 439 -1.51 -11.55 22.17
CA GLN A 439 -1.34 -12.99 22.23
C GLN A 439 -1.65 -13.56 23.61
N ALA A 440 -1.45 -12.79 24.67
CA ALA A 440 -1.84 -13.09 26.03
C ALA A 440 -3.35 -12.95 26.29
N GLY A 441 -4.15 -12.53 25.31
CA GLY A 441 -5.57 -12.27 25.46
C GLY A 441 -5.92 -11.03 26.29
N LYS A 442 -4.96 -10.14 26.52
CA LYS A 442 -5.19 -8.88 27.26
C LYS A 442 -5.84 -7.83 26.35
N PRO A 443 -6.68 -6.94 26.91
CA PRO A 443 -7.26 -5.85 26.15
C PRO A 443 -6.20 -4.84 25.71
N PHE A 444 -6.51 -4.08 24.66
CA PHE A 444 -5.69 -2.92 24.24
C PHE A 444 -6.08 -1.71 25.10
N VAL A 445 -5.21 -1.29 26.01
CA VAL A 445 -5.52 -0.30 27.04
C VAL A 445 -4.74 0.99 26.93
N VAL A 446 -3.57 0.98 26.25
CA VAL A 446 -2.75 2.16 26.00
C VAL A 446 -2.29 2.16 24.55
N ASP A 447 -2.55 3.26 23.86
CA ASP A 447 -1.94 3.59 22.58
C ASP A 447 -0.82 4.62 22.84
N GLU A 448 0.42 4.16 22.82
CA GLU A 448 1.59 5.01 23.08
C GLU A 448 1.62 6.22 22.13
N PHE A 449 1.26 6.02 20.86
CA PHE A 449 1.24 7.10 19.89
C PHE A 449 0.20 8.17 20.25
N LYS A 450 -1.01 7.76 20.68
CA LYS A 450 -2.03 8.70 21.16
C LYS A 450 -1.56 9.46 22.40
N VAL A 451 -0.96 8.75 23.35
CA VAL A 451 -0.43 9.35 24.58
C VAL A 451 0.67 10.37 24.27
N GLU A 452 1.60 10.03 23.39
CA GLU A 452 2.67 10.92 22.93
C GLU A 452 2.10 12.18 22.28
N GLU A 453 1.13 12.05 21.38
CA GLU A 453 0.45 13.18 20.73
C GLU A 453 -0.29 14.08 21.73
N MET A 454 -0.92 13.50 22.76
CA MET A 454 -1.57 14.27 23.83
C MET A 454 -0.55 15.08 24.63
N LEU A 455 0.63 14.52 24.92
CA LEU A 455 1.70 15.20 25.63
C LEU A 455 2.34 16.29 24.76
N LEU A 456 2.68 15.97 23.50
CA LEU A 456 3.31 16.92 22.56
C LEU A 456 2.43 18.14 22.26
N THR A 457 1.12 17.96 22.27
CA THR A 457 0.15 19.04 22.01
C THR A 457 -0.35 19.74 23.28
N GLY A 458 0.15 19.36 24.46
CA GLY A 458 -0.26 19.94 25.74
C GLY A 458 -1.70 19.61 26.17
N LYS A 459 -2.35 18.62 25.52
CA LYS A 459 -3.69 18.15 25.91
C LYS A 459 -3.70 17.25 27.12
N ALA A 460 -2.55 16.74 27.53
CA ALA A 460 -2.35 15.98 28.74
C ALA A 460 -1.00 16.31 29.37
N THR A 461 -0.89 16.07 30.68
CA THR A 461 0.36 16.09 31.42
C THR A 461 0.77 14.68 31.82
N PRO A 462 2.04 14.39 32.06
CA PRO A 462 2.48 13.08 32.56
C PRO A 462 1.67 12.61 33.79
N GLN A 463 1.32 13.53 34.72
CA GLN A 463 0.50 13.23 35.87
C GLN A 463 -0.91 12.80 35.47
N SER A 464 -1.58 13.52 34.54
CA SER A 464 -2.93 13.17 34.11
C SER A 464 -2.97 11.84 33.32
N ILE A 465 -1.88 11.47 32.64
CA ILE A 465 -1.75 10.15 32.02
C ILE A 465 -1.61 9.06 33.09
N ALA A 466 -0.78 9.26 34.12
CA ALA A 466 -0.63 8.31 35.22
C ALA A 466 -1.97 8.09 35.97
N GLU A 467 -2.74 9.15 36.21
CA GLU A 467 -4.07 9.07 36.82
C GLU A 467 -5.04 8.25 35.95
N LYS A 468 -5.02 8.47 34.63
CA LYS A 468 -5.84 7.70 33.67
C LYS A 468 -5.43 6.23 33.60
N MET A 469 -4.13 5.93 33.65
CA MET A 469 -3.62 4.55 33.72
C MET A 469 -4.10 3.86 34.99
N ALA A 470 -4.00 4.53 36.15
CA ALA A 470 -4.49 4.01 37.42
C ALA A 470 -5.99 3.78 37.40
N ALA A 471 -6.79 4.72 36.87
CA ALA A 471 -8.23 4.59 36.69
C ALA A 471 -8.63 3.43 35.76
N ALA A 472 -7.81 3.15 34.75
CA ALA A 472 -7.99 2.00 33.86
C ALA A 472 -7.51 0.67 34.47
N GLY A 473 -7.05 0.66 35.71
CA GLY A 473 -6.54 -0.54 36.40
C GLY A 473 -5.22 -1.06 35.81
N ILE A 474 -4.42 -0.19 35.19
CA ILE A 474 -3.13 -0.56 34.61
C ILE A 474 -2.07 -0.36 35.69
N THR A 475 -1.67 -1.45 36.30
CA THR A 475 -0.65 -1.47 37.35
C THR A 475 0.60 -2.24 36.97
N THR A 476 0.54 -2.93 35.83
CA THR A 476 1.59 -3.84 35.36
C THR A 476 2.02 -3.46 33.94
N PHE A 477 3.34 -3.43 33.75
CA PHE A 477 3.97 -3.05 32.49
C PHE A 477 4.87 -4.18 32.01
N ASN A 478 4.78 -4.53 30.73
CA ASN A 478 5.72 -5.42 30.07
C ASN A 478 6.64 -4.60 29.16
N GLU A 479 7.87 -4.39 29.62
CA GLU A 479 8.90 -3.59 28.93
C GLU A 479 9.64 -4.33 27.81
N THR A 480 9.22 -5.54 27.48
CA THR A 480 9.85 -6.33 26.41
C THR A 480 9.74 -5.55 25.10
N LEU A 481 10.89 -5.05 24.63
CA LEU A 481 10.97 -4.34 23.37
C LEU A 481 10.59 -5.26 22.22
N PRO A 482 9.94 -4.74 21.19
CA PRO A 482 9.77 -5.49 19.95
C PRO A 482 11.19 -5.89 19.54
N ALA A 483 11.45 -7.19 19.50
CA ALA A 483 12.59 -7.67 18.77
C ALA A 483 12.35 -7.14 17.35
N THR A 484 13.12 -6.13 16.97
CA THR A 484 12.99 -5.54 15.65
C THR A 484 13.02 -6.71 14.69
N ALA A 485 11.92 -6.96 13.99
CA ALA A 485 11.76 -8.07 13.06
C ALA A 485 12.71 -7.93 11.84
N GLN A 486 13.68 -7.04 11.99
CA GLN A 486 14.82 -6.82 11.12
C GLN A 486 16.07 -6.96 11.99
N PRO A 487 16.62 -8.18 12.12
CA PRO A 487 18.00 -8.29 12.61
C PRO A 487 18.84 -7.35 11.74
N LYS A 488 19.72 -6.56 12.39
CA LYS A 488 20.69 -5.73 11.66
C LYS A 488 21.58 -6.66 10.83
N ALA A 489 21.08 -7.01 9.65
CA ALA A 489 21.68 -7.96 8.76
C ALA A 489 22.67 -7.21 7.88
N SER A 490 23.95 -7.31 8.18
CA SER A 490 25.00 -6.93 7.26
C SER A 490 25.66 -8.21 6.73
N LEU A 491 25.58 -8.43 5.42
CA LEU A 491 26.33 -9.51 4.76
C LEU A 491 27.83 -9.38 5.04
N ILE A 492 28.33 -8.14 5.14
CA ILE A 492 29.72 -7.84 5.49
C ILE A 492 30.03 -8.32 6.92
N TYR A 493 29.14 -8.09 7.89
CA TYR A 493 29.30 -8.58 9.26
C TYR A 493 29.30 -10.11 9.29
N TRP A 494 28.38 -10.74 8.57
CA TRP A 494 28.30 -12.20 8.48
C TRP A 494 29.53 -12.81 7.78
N LEU A 495 30.01 -12.20 6.69
CA LEU A 495 31.23 -12.67 6.00
C LEU A 495 32.49 -12.54 6.87
N LYS A 496 32.57 -11.51 7.72
CA LYS A 496 33.71 -11.31 8.64
C LYS A 496 33.72 -12.26 9.84
N ASN A 497 32.57 -12.79 10.26
CA ASN A 497 32.44 -13.65 11.45
C ASN A 497 32.22 -15.13 11.12
N ARG A 498 32.54 -15.57 9.93
CA ARG A 498 32.37 -16.96 9.47
C ARG A 498 33.61 -17.86 9.75
N HIS A 499 34.52 -17.39 10.65
CA HIS A 499 35.72 -18.16 11.03
C HIS A 499 35.62 -18.64 12.47
#